data_9610dd7a77cbd28f9531690add229c3f
#
_entry.id   9610dd7a77cbd28f9531690add229c3f
#
_cell.length_a   1.000
_cell.length_b   1.000
_cell.length_c   1.000
_cell.angle_alpha   90.00
_cell.angle_beta   90.00
_cell.angle_gamma   90.00
#
_symmetry.space_group_name_H-M   'P 1'
#
loop_
_entity.id
_entity.type
_entity.pdbx_description
1 polymer ?
#
loop_
_entity_poly.entity_id
_entity_poly.type
_entity_poly.pdbx_seq_one_letter_code
_entity_poly.pdbx_strand_id
1 'polypeptide(L)'
;VTGVAEDRITLVGRPGCHLCDAAREVVERVAADTGTGWREVSVAEDAQLAEKYAELIPVIVVDGAPLDVFRADEQRLRDALAGRRGWLRRPRAASG
;
A
#
# COMPACT_ATOMS: atom_id res chain seq x y z
N VAL A 1 -18.60 -5.76 -11.04
CA VAL A 1 -18.58 -5.60 -10.54
C VAL A 1 -18.72 -5.07 -9.96
N THR A 2 -19.08 -5.12 -10.59
CA THR A 2 -19.51 -4.29 -10.12
C THR A 2 -19.40 -4.25 -8.80
N GLY A 3 -19.55 -3.51 -8.20
CA GLY A 3 -19.31 -3.44 -6.87
C GLY A 3 -17.97 -3.92 -6.45
N VAL A 4 -17.20 -4.27 -7.35
CA VAL A 4 -15.86 -4.74 -7.06
C VAL A 4 -14.94 -3.54 -6.99
N ALA A 5 -14.35 -3.32 -5.83
CA ALA A 5 -13.39 -2.26 -5.68
C ALA A 5 -12.12 -2.64 -6.43
N GLU A 6 -11.50 -1.66 -7.05
CA GLU A 6 -10.23 -1.89 -7.68
C GLU A 6 -9.17 -2.13 -6.63
N ASP A 7 -8.17 -2.92 -6.97
CA ASP A 7 -7.07 -3.20 -6.05
C ASP A 7 -6.11 -2.02 -6.07
N ARG A 8 -6.43 -1.01 -5.30
CA ARG A 8 -5.60 0.19 -5.21
C ARG A 8 -4.33 -0.05 -4.42
N ILE A 9 -4.39 -1.00 -3.49
CA ILE A 9 -3.25 -1.29 -2.62
C ILE A 9 -2.62 -2.59 -3.06
N THR A 10 -1.30 -2.59 -3.21
CA THR A 10 -0.55 -3.82 -3.45
C THR A 10 0.48 -3.95 -2.35
N LEU A 11 0.44 -5.09 -1.67
CA LEU A 11 1.45 -5.42 -0.66
C LEU A 11 2.46 -6.34 -1.32
N VAL A 12 3.70 -5.88 -1.41
CA VAL A 12 4.77 -6.69 -1.98
C VAL A 12 5.55 -7.32 -0.84
N GLY A 13 5.61 -8.63 -0.83
CA GLY A 13 6.23 -9.35 0.26
C GLY A 13 6.97 -10.58 -0.22
N ARG A 14 7.27 -11.46 0.73
CA ARG A 14 7.91 -12.74 0.44
C ARG A 14 7.48 -13.73 1.50
N PRO A 15 7.62 -15.04 1.22
CA PRO A 15 7.27 -16.05 2.21
C PRO A 15 8.13 -15.93 3.46
N GLY A 16 7.53 -16.22 4.61
CA GLY A 16 8.26 -16.26 5.87
C GLY A 16 8.71 -14.93 6.42
N CYS A 17 8.07 -13.85 6.00
CA CYS A 17 8.46 -12.50 6.41
C CYS A 17 7.55 -12.01 7.52
N HIS A 18 8.10 -11.83 8.72
CA HIS A 18 7.30 -11.37 9.86
C HIS A 18 6.85 -9.92 9.68
N LEU A 19 7.71 -9.10 9.10
CA LEU A 19 7.32 -7.71 8.84
C LEU A 19 6.19 -7.63 7.82
N CYS A 20 6.18 -8.56 6.88
CA CYS A 20 5.09 -8.64 5.92
C CYS A 20 3.77 -8.98 6.60
N ASP A 21 3.82 -9.83 7.61
CA ASP A 21 2.60 -10.18 8.35
C ASP A 21 2.02 -8.96 9.05
N ALA A 22 2.87 -8.16 9.68
CA ALA A 22 2.42 -6.95 10.35
C ALA A 22 1.86 -5.94 9.34
N ALA A 23 2.52 -5.82 8.21
CA ALA A 23 2.04 -4.91 7.17
C ALA A 23 0.69 -5.37 6.62
N ARG A 24 0.53 -6.68 6.48
CA ARG A 24 -0.73 -7.22 5.98
C ARG A 24 -1.89 -6.87 6.90
N GLU A 25 -1.67 -6.94 8.21
CA GLU A 25 -2.72 -6.59 9.16
C GLU A 25 -3.17 -5.14 8.99
N VAL A 26 -2.22 -4.24 8.80
CA VAL A 26 -2.56 -2.84 8.57
C VAL A 26 -3.33 -2.68 7.28
N VAL A 27 -2.86 -3.31 6.20
CA VAL A 27 -3.53 -3.22 4.90
C VAL A 27 -4.95 -3.76 4.98
N GLU A 28 -5.12 -4.91 5.63
CA GLU A 28 -6.46 -5.51 5.74
C GLU A 28 -7.41 -4.59 6.50
N ARG A 29 -6.94 -4.02 7.59
CA ARG A 29 -7.78 -3.15 8.40
C ARG A 29 -8.18 -1.90 7.64
N VAL A 30 -7.21 -1.27 7.00
CA VAL A 30 -7.47 -0.03 6.26
C VAL A 30 -8.34 -0.31 5.05
N ALA A 31 -8.08 -1.39 4.34
CA ALA A 31 -8.88 -1.75 3.17
C ALA A 31 -10.33 -1.99 3.56
N ALA A 32 -10.55 -2.70 4.66
CA ALA A 32 -11.91 -2.97 5.13
C ALA A 32 -12.62 -1.67 5.53
N ASP A 33 -11.90 -0.79 6.23
CA ASP A 33 -12.49 0.46 6.71
C ASP A 33 -12.84 1.41 5.58
N THR A 34 -12.04 1.40 4.52
CA THR A 34 -12.21 2.36 3.43
C THR A 34 -12.93 1.79 2.23
N GLY A 35 -13.26 0.50 2.27
CA GLY A 35 -13.92 -0.14 1.13
C GLY A 35 -13.00 -0.26 -0.07
N THR A 36 -11.70 -0.38 0.16
CA THR A 36 -10.70 -0.42 -0.89
C THR A 36 -10.27 -1.85 -1.16
N GLY A 37 -10.11 -2.22 -2.42
CA GLY A 37 -9.55 -3.51 -2.77
C GLY A 37 -8.04 -3.52 -2.58
N TRP A 38 -7.49 -4.71 -2.31
CA TRP A 38 -6.05 -4.86 -2.16
C TRP A 38 -5.64 -6.27 -2.57
N ARG A 39 -4.37 -6.40 -2.88
CA ARG A 39 -3.83 -7.71 -3.21
C ARG A 39 -2.41 -7.81 -2.67
N GLU A 40 -1.95 -9.04 -2.56
CA GLU A 40 -0.62 -9.32 -2.10
C GLU A 40 0.13 -10.06 -3.21
N VAL A 41 1.36 -9.65 -3.46
CA VAL A 41 2.21 -10.31 -4.44
C VAL A 41 3.54 -10.65 -3.78
N SER A 42 4.18 -11.69 -4.28
CA SER A 42 5.43 -12.15 -3.71
C SER A 42 6.55 -11.94 -4.71
N VAL A 43 7.69 -11.43 -4.23
CA VAL A 43 8.86 -11.31 -5.07
C VAL A 43 9.37 -12.68 -5.49
N ALA A 44 9.01 -13.73 -4.77
CA ALA A 44 9.40 -15.07 -5.14
C ALA A 44 8.72 -15.51 -6.44
N GLU A 45 7.63 -14.87 -6.81
CA GLU A 45 6.84 -15.26 -7.97
C GLU A 45 6.97 -14.28 -9.14
N ASP A 46 7.74 -13.21 -8.97
CA ASP A 46 7.82 -12.19 -10.00
C ASP A 46 9.24 -11.59 -9.99
N ALA A 47 9.99 -11.91 -11.01
CA ALA A 47 11.39 -11.49 -11.08
C ALA A 47 11.54 -9.98 -11.18
N GLN A 48 10.59 -9.31 -11.83
CA GLN A 48 10.65 -7.86 -11.94
C GLN A 48 10.42 -7.19 -10.60
N LEU A 49 9.50 -7.72 -9.82
CA LEU A 49 9.27 -7.20 -8.48
C LEU A 49 10.46 -7.48 -7.59
N ALA A 50 11.07 -8.65 -7.73
CA ALA A 50 12.26 -9.00 -6.95
C ALA A 50 13.38 -8.01 -7.24
N GLU A 51 13.60 -7.72 -8.50
CA GLU A 51 14.65 -6.79 -8.88
C GLU A 51 14.42 -5.41 -8.30
N LYS A 52 13.16 -5.00 -8.26
CA LYS A 52 12.81 -3.64 -7.86
C LYS A 52 12.70 -3.50 -6.35
N TYR A 53 12.21 -4.52 -5.66
CA TYR A 53 11.80 -4.37 -4.26
C TYR A 53 12.41 -5.37 -3.29
N ALA A 54 13.21 -6.35 -3.75
CA ALA A 54 13.60 -7.47 -2.89
C ALA A 54 14.23 -7.03 -1.57
N GLU A 55 14.93 -5.92 -1.56
CA GLU A 55 15.61 -5.45 -0.35
C GLU A 55 14.81 -4.44 0.43
N LEU A 56 13.60 -4.15 -0.02
CA LEU A 56 12.76 -3.13 0.62
C LEU A 56 11.49 -3.72 1.23
N ILE A 57 11.35 -5.01 1.21
CA ILE A 57 10.13 -5.71 1.63
C ILE A 57 9.88 -5.54 3.12
N PRO A 58 8.63 -5.35 3.54
CA PRO A 58 7.44 -5.22 2.68
C PRO A 58 7.33 -3.84 2.05
N VAL A 59 6.73 -3.78 0.87
CA VAL A 59 6.49 -2.52 0.18
C VAL A 59 4.98 -2.35 0.03
N ILE A 60 4.50 -1.18 0.39
CA ILE A 60 3.09 -0.83 0.20
C ILE A 60 3.00 0.06 -1.02
N VAL A 61 2.28 -0.40 -2.02
CA VAL A 61 2.10 0.35 -3.26
C VAL A 61 0.64 0.80 -3.33
N VAL A 62 0.42 2.07 -3.57
CA VAL A 62 -0.93 2.62 -3.69
C VAL A 62 -1.04 3.29 -5.05
N ASP A 63 -2.04 2.86 -5.81
CA ASP A 63 -2.32 3.42 -7.14
C ASP A 63 -1.08 3.40 -8.03
N GLY A 64 -0.30 2.32 -7.91
CA GLY A 64 0.88 2.13 -8.75
C GLY A 64 2.14 2.80 -8.28
N ALA A 65 2.11 3.51 -7.15
CA ALA A 65 3.29 4.22 -6.64
C ALA A 65 3.65 3.70 -5.26
N PRO A 66 4.93 3.42 -5.01
CA PRO A 66 5.34 2.96 -3.68
C PRO A 66 5.07 4.05 -2.65
N LEU A 67 4.46 3.66 -1.55
CA LEU A 67 4.13 4.57 -0.46
C LEU A 67 5.06 4.37 0.73
N ASP A 68 5.24 3.13 1.15
CA ASP A 68 6.06 2.80 2.31
C ASP A 68 6.88 1.56 2.03
N VAL A 69 8.03 1.47 2.69
CA VAL A 69 8.88 0.28 2.64
C VAL A 69 9.18 -0.13 4.07
N PHE A 70 9.45 -1.42 4.25
CA PHE A 70 9.82 -2.06 5.52
C PHE A 70 8.66 -2.19 6.51
N ARG A 71 7.66 -1.34 6.42
CA ARG A 71 6.48 -1.45 7.26
C ARG A 71 5.37 -0.60 6.66
N ALA A 72 4.15 -0.84 7.12
CA ALA A 72 3.01 -0.07 6.69
C ALA A 72 2.67 0.94 7.78
N ASP A 73 2.60 2.20 7.40
CA ASP A 73 2.13 3.27 8.29
C ASP A 73 0.66 3.46 8.01
N GLU A 74 -0.15 3.16 9.01
CA GLU A 74 -1.60 3.16 8.81
C GLU A 74 -2.12 4.53 8.41
N GLN A 75 -1.63 5.59 9.06
CA GLN A 75 -2.11 6.92 8.75
C GLN A 75 -1.72 7.35 7.35
N ARG A 76 -0.50 7.05 6.94
CA ARG A 76 -0.06 7.38 5.58
C ARG A 76 -0.90 6.63 4.56
N LEU A 77 -1.23 5.38 4.85
CA LEU A 77 -2.04 4.60 3.93
C LEU A 77 -3.44 5.17 3.82
N ARG A 78 -4.04 5.52 4.95
CA ARG A 78 -5.37 6.12 4.94
C ARG A 78 -5.38 7.44 4.20
N ASP A 79 -4.36 8.26 4.41
CA ASP A 79 -4.25 9.55 3.74
C ASP A 79 -4.08 9.39 2.24
N ALA A 80 -3.27 8.42 1.82
CA ALA A 80 -3.07 8.17 0.40
C ALA A 80 -4.36 7.73 -0.28
N LEU A 81 -5.12 6.88 0.37
CA LEU A 81 -6.38 6.39 -0.19
C LEU A 81 -7.42 7.50 -0.26
N ALA A 82 -7.38 8.41 0.67
CA ALA A 82 -8.30 9.54 0.68
C ALA A 82 -7.90 10.64 -0.28
N GLY A 83 -6.78 10.47 -0.98
CA GLY A 83 -6.31 11.47 -1.92
C GLY A 83 -5.60 12.63 -1.28
N ARG A 84 -5.19 12.48 -0.03
CA ARG A 84 -4.59 13.59 0.70
C ARG A 84 -3.23 13.98 0.20
N ARG A 85 -2.56 13.09 -0.49
CA ARG A 85 -1.26 13.48 -1.03
C ARG A 85 -1.37 14.66 -1.96
N GLY A 86 -2.58 14.92 -2.48
CA GLY A 86 -2.80 16.07 -3.34
C GLY A 86 -2.69 17.39 -2.60
N TRP A 87 -3.04 17.41 -1.32
CA TRP A 87 -2.98 18.65 -0.58
C TRP A 87 -1.55 19.08 -0.25
N LEU A 88 -0.63 18.17 -0.37
CA LEU A 88 0.77 18.53 -0.14
C LEU A 88 1.25 19.60 -1.07
N ARG A 89 0.56 19.81 -2.14
CA ARG A 89 0.94 20.81 -3.11
C ARG A 89 0.34 22.16 -2.85
N ARG A 90 -0.49 22.27 -1.88
CA ARG A 90 -1.10 23.50 -1.68
C ARG A 90 -1.08 23.82 -0.29
N PRO A 91 -0.87 24.35 0.16
CA PRO A 91 -0.94 24.48 1.49
C PRO A 91 -2.01 25.33 1.90
N ARG A 92 -2.38 24.83 1.40
CA ARG A 92 -3.19 24.97 1.50
C ARG A 92 -3.72 25.59 1.91
N ALA A 93 -3.74 25.85 1.85
CA ALA A 93 -4.30 26.08 2.04
C ALA A 93 -4.97 26.17 2.42
N ALA A 94 -5.04 26.18 2.47
CA ALA A 94 -5.63 26.07 2.63
C ALA A 94 -6.21 25.87 2.92
N SER A 95 -6.17 25.75 2.98
CA SER A 95 -6.61 25.32 3.09
C SER A 95 -6.70 24.93 3.21
N GLY A 96 -6.52 25.06 3.32
CA GLY A 96 -6.54 24.62 3.16
C GLY A 96 -6.34 24.58 3.17
#